data_ff6ed46230e2ecb0cc516b61e50c4fc6
#
_entry.id   ff6ed46230e2ecb0cc516b61e50c4fc6
#
_cell.length_a   1.000
_cell.length_b   1.000
_cell.length_c   1.000
_cell.angle_alpha   90.00
_cell.angle_beta   90.00
_cell.angle_gamma   90.00
#
_symmetry.space_group_name_H-M   'P 1'
#
loop_
_entity.id
_entity.type
_entity.pdbx_description
1 polymer ?
#
loop_
_entity_poly.entity_id
_entity_poly.type
_entity_poly.pdbx_seq_one_letter_code
_entity_poly.pdbx_strand_id
1 'polypeptide(L)'
;MLRLIACLLILTFPLAAAANGFQPVRDKGDFLTLVKDRVLRIGLYNLSLNVLPDGRIEGSALGWKITGSWDWKDGYFCREMDWSGYPVKYNCQLVEALGDERMRFTVDQGAGDSAVFRLR
;
A
#
# COMPACT_ATOMS: atom_id res chain seq x y z
N MET A 1 -6.79 -57.39 -33.73
CA MET A 1 -5.65 -56.50 -33.32
C MET A 1 -6.24 -55.27 -32.63
N LEU A 2 -6.19 -55.23 -31.32
CA LEU A 2 -6.67 -54.14 -30.50
C LEU A 2 -5.57 -53.08 -30.38
N ARG A 3 -5.77 -51.92 -31.03
CA ARG A 3 -4.87 -50.79 -30.84
C ARG A 3 -5.31 -50.01 -29.61
N LEU A 4 -4.60 -50.16 -28.53
CA LEU A 4 -4.71 -49.31 -27.34
C LEU A 4 -4.14 -47.93 -27.66
N ILE A 5 -5.04 -46.95 -27.84
CA ILE A 5 -4.69 -45.54 -27.87
C ILE A 5 -4.61 -45.08 -26.41
N ALA A 6 -3.41 -44.98 -25.89
CA ALA A 6 -3.16 -44.35 -24.59
C ALA A 6 -3.38 -42.84 -24.75
N CYS A 7 -4.56 -42.38 -24.31
CA CYS A 7 -4.79 -40.93 -24.12
C CYS A 7 -3.93 -40.45 -22.97
N LEU A 8 -2.82 -39.78 -23.30
CA LEU A 8 -1.98 -39.07 -22.35
C LEU A 8 -2.75 -37.80 -21.90
N LEU A 9 -3.44 -37.89 -20.78
CA LEU A 9 -4.02 -36.72 -20.11
C LEU A 9 -2.89 -35.85 -19.61
N ILE A 10 -2.57 -34.80 -20.36
CA ILE A 10 -1.68 -33.74 -19.89
C ILE A 10 -2.50 -32.92 -18.89
N LEU A 11 -2.30 -33.19 -17.61
CA LEU A 11 -2.78 -32.32 -16.54
C LEU A 11 -1.95 -31.01 -16.59
N THR A 12 -2.50 -30.02 -17.27
CA THR A 12 -1.98 -28.66 -17.14
C THR A 12 -2.42 -28.10 -15.78
N PHE A 13 -1.56 -28.17 -14.79
CA PHE A 13 -1.75 -27.39 -13.57
C PHE A 13 -1.58 -25.92 -13.92
N PRO A 14 -2.56 -25.05 -13.62
CA PRO A 14 -2.32 -23.62 -13.70
C PRO A 14 -1.20 -23.30 -12.69
N LEU A 15 -0.10 -22.74 -13.16
CA LEU A 15 0.88 -22.12 -12.28
C LEU A 15 0.13 -20.99 -11.56
N ALA A 16 -0.21 -21.22 -10.28
CA ALA A 16 -0.62 -20.13 -9.42
C ALA A 16 0.55 -19.15 -9.40
N ALA A 17 0.35 -17.95 -9.97
CA ALA A 17 1.34 -16.89 -9.88
C ALA A 17 1.60 -16.68 -8.39
N ALA A 18 2.82 -17.03 -7.93
CA ALA A 18 3.21 -16.81 -6.56
C ALA A 18 3.10 -15.30 -6.30
N ALA A 19 2.25 -14.89 -5.35
CA ALA A 19 2.02 -13.49 -4.99
C ALA A 19 3.23 -12.97 -4.19
N ASN A 20 4.45 -12.98 -4.81
CA ASN A 20 5.71 -12.53 -4.19
C ASN A 20 5.94 -11.03 -4.32
N GLY A 21 5.02 -10.30 -4.95
CA GLY A 21 5.11 -8.86 -5.17
C GLY A 21 4.09 -8.08 -4.36
N PHE A 22 4.14 -6.75 -4.56
CA PHE A 22 3.13 -5.86 -4.04
C PHE A 22 1.75 -6.19 -4.62
N GLN A 23 0.74 -6.23 -3.76
CA GLN A 23 -0.64 -6.48 -4.14
C GLN A 23 -1.50 -5.24 -3.85
N PRO A 24 -2.42 -4.86 -4.74
CA PRO A 24 -3.31 -3.74 -4.50
C PRO A 24 -4.15 -3.93 -3.24
N VAL A 25 -4.28 -2.87 -2.45
CA VAL A 25 -5.17 -2.75 -1.31
C VAL A 25 -6.28 -1.80 -1.70
N ARG A 26 -7.47 -2.32 -2.01
CA ARG A 26 -8.59 -1.53 -2.53
C ARG A 26 -9.71 -1.32 -1.52
N ASP A 27 -9.74 -2.12 -0.47
CA ASP A 27 -10.74 -2.08 0.59
C ASP A 27 -10.24 -1.30 1.80
N LYS A 28 -11.06 -0.37 2.31
CA LYS A 28 -10.71 0.44 3.47
C LYS A 28 -10.45 -0.39 4.72
N GLY A 29 -11.23 -1.44 4.93
CA GLY A 29 -11.06 -2.33 6.09
C GLY A 29 -9.73 -3.05 6.07
N ASP A 30 -9.31 -3.54 4.91
CA ASP A 30 -7.99 -4.18 4.73
C ASP A 30 -6.86 -3.19 4.96
N PHE A 31 -7.00 -1.96 4.47
CA PHE A 31 -6.04 -0.89 4.72
C PHE A 31 -5.90 -0.59 6.23
N LEU A 32 -7.01 -0.42 6.92
CA LEU A 32 -7.02 -0.15 8.36
C LEU A 32 -6.38 -1.29 9.16
N THR A 33 -6.61 -2.54 8.78
CA THR A 33 -5.98 -3.70 9.41
C THR A 33 -4.46 -3.65 9.29
N LEU A 34 -3.93 -3.18 8.15
CA LEU A 34 -2.49 -3.08 7.93
C LEU A 34 -1.84 -1.95 8.74
N VAL A 35 -2.49 -0.80 8.85
CA VAL A 35 -1.89 0.39 9.48
C VAL A 35 -2.21 0.54 10.98
N LYS A 36 -3.16 -0.23 11.49
CA LYS A 36 -3.60 -0.15 12.88
C LYS A 36 -2.44 -0.39 13.85
N ASP A 37 -2.25 0.56 14.78
CA ASP A 37 -1.20 0.51 15.81
C ASP A 37 0.22 0.33 15.24
N ARG A 38 0.43 0.78 14.01
CA ARG A 38 1.71 0.67 13.33
C ARG A 38 2.20 2.03 12.84
N VAL A 39 3.50 2.12 12.65
CA VAL A 39 4.17 3.30 12.12
C VAL A 39 4.66 3.00 10.71
N LEU A 40 4.36 3.90 9.77
CA LEU A 40 4.90 3.87 8.41
C LEU A 40 6.23 4.60 8.41
N ARG A 41 7.31 3.91 8.03
CA ARG A 41 8.67 4.47 8.08
C ARG A 41 9.39 4.45 6.74
N ILE A 42 10.09 5.56 6.45
CA ILE A 42 11.17 5.61 5.47
C ILE A 42 12.41 6.11 6.20
N GLY A 43 13.39 5.23 6.38
CA GLY A 43 14.57 5.52 7.19
C GLY A 43 15.45 6.63 6.62
N LEU A 44 15.57 6.71 5.29
CA LEU A 44 16.41 7.70 4.59
C LEU A 44 16.05 9.15 4.97
N TYR A 45 14.76 9.45 5.15
CA TYR A 45 14.29 10.79 5.51
C TYR A 45 13.97 10.92 7.00
N ASN A 46 14.26 9.90 7.79
CA ASN A 46 13.75 9.81 9.16
C ASN A 46 12.24 10.10 9.21
N LEU A 47 11.52 9.60 8.21
CA LEU A 47 10.09 9.80 8.05
C LEU A 47 9.32 8.75 8.84
N SER A 48 8.43 9.20 9.70
CA SER A 48 7.48 8.36 10.44
C SER A 48 6.09 8.94 10.31
N LEU A 49 5.13 8.12 9.93
CA LEU A 49 3.72 8.50 9.84
C LEU A 49 2.84 7.52 10.59
N ASN A 50 1.92 8.07 11.37
CA ASN A 50 0.81 7.35 11.97
C ASN A 50 -0.46 7.74 11.24
N VAL A 51 -1.07 6.77 10.58
CA VAL A 51 -2.35 6.92 9.90
C VAL A 51 -3.43 6.43 10.84
N LEU A 52 -4.21 7.34 11.39
CA LEU A 52 -5.17 7.06 12.45
C LEU A 52 -6.57 6.75 11.88
N PRO A 53 -7.32 5.84 12.52
CA PRO A 53 -8.65 5.45 12.03
C PRO A 53 -9.66 6.58 11.98
N ASP A 54 -9.47 7.64 12.75
CA ASP A 54 -10.36 8.82 12.79
C ASP A 54 -10.14 9.82 11.64
N GLY A 55 -9.23 9.52 10.72
CA GLY A 55 -8.92 10.37 9.57
C GLY A 55 -7.77 11.34 9.77
N ARG A 56 -7.06 11.28 10.90
CA ARG A 56 -5.86 12.09 11.13
C ARG A 56 -4.61 11.38 10.66
N ILE A 57 -3.61 12.18 10.27
CA ILE A 57 -2.24 11.74 10.04
C ILE A 57 -1.36 12.57 10.97
N GLU A 58 -0.47 11.89 11.68
CA GLU A 58 0.51 12.51 12.56
C GLU A 58 1.89 11.90 12.29
N GLY A 59 2.93 12.68 12.42
CA GLY A 59 4.27 12.16 12.24
C GLY A 59 5.33 13.24 12.19
N SER A 60 6.47 12.86 11.61
CA SER A 60 7.61 13.75 11.40
C SER A 60 8.49 13.29 10.26
N ALA A 61 9.22 14.21 9.65
CA ALA A 61 10.28 13.92 8.69
C ALA A 61 11.42 14.92 8.92
N LEU A 62 12.66 14.44 8.90
CA LEU A 62 13.85 15.23 9.15
C LEU A 62 13.78 16.05 10.46
N GLY A 63 13.08 15.51 11.46
CA GLY A 63 12.86 16.18 12.75
C GLY A 63 11.74 17.21 12.77
N TRP A 64 11.05 17.46 11.65
CA TRP A 64 9.97 18.42 11.55
C TRP A 64 8.60 17.75 11.58
N LYS A 65 7.70 18.30 12.37
CA LYS A 65 6.35 17.75 12.57
C LYS A 65 5.52 17.74 11.29
N ILE A 66 4.82 16.62 11.07
CA ILE A 66 3.80 16.45 10.03
C ILE A 66 2.43 16.30 10.70
N THR A 67 1.45 17.00 10.16
CA THR A 67 0.03 16.82 10.47
C THR A 67 -0.76 16.69 9.19
N GLY A 68 -1.88 16.00 9.21
CA GLY A 68 -2.69 15.84 8.02
C GLY A 68 -4.01 15.14 8.27
N SER A 69 -4.72 14.93 7.19
CA SER A 69 -5.99 14.21 7.16
C SER A 69 -6.06 13.30 5.96
N TRP A 70 -6.85 12.24 6.09
CA TRP A 70 -7.08 11.28 5.03
C TRP A 70 -8.51 10.77 5.03
N ASP A 71 -8.93 10.28 3.88
CA ASP A 71 -10.12 9.46 3.73
C ASP A 71 -9.89 8.41 2.64
N TRP A 72 -10.84 7.49 2.51
CA TRP A 72 -10.80 6.43 1.52
C TRP A 72 -11.90 6.65 0.49
N LYS A 73 -11.55 6.87 -0.77
CA LYS A 73 -12.48 7.14 -1.86
C LYS A 73 -12.18 6.26 -3.06
N ASP A 74 -13.19 5.57 -3.56
CA ASP A 74 -13.10 4.77 -4.80
C ASP A 74 -11.94 3.76 -4.80
N GLY A 75 -11.58 3.25 -3.62
CA GLY A 75 -10.46 2.32 -3.46
C GLY A 75 -9.08 2.98 -3.39
N TYR A 76 -9.02 4.30 -3.14
CA TYR A 76 -7.78 5.06 -3.02
C TYR A 76 -7.64 5.71 -1.66
N PHE A 77 -6.41 5.86 -1.23
CA PHE A 77 -6.02 6.64 -0.05
C PHE A 77 -5.86 8.10 -0.45
N CYS A 78 -6.80 8.94 -0.05
CA CYS A 78 -6.81 10.35 -0.37
C CYS A 78 -6.36 11.15 0.84
N ARG A 79 -5.31 11.96 0.71
CA ARG A 79 -4.70 12.65 1.83
C ARG A 79 -4.20 14.04 1.48
N GLU A 80 -4.17 14.92 2.45
CA GLU A 80 -3.38 16.14 2.47
C GLU A 80 -2.61 16.23 3.77
N MET A 81 -1.47 16.87 3.75
CA MET A 81 -0.61 17.02 4.91
C MET A 81 0.02 18.41 4.96
N ASP A 82 0.51 18.77 6.12
CA ASP A 82 1.35 19.94 6.34
C ASP A 82 2.63 19.50 7.05
N TRP A 83 3.76 19.81 6.44
CA TRP A 83 5.07 19.55 7.01
C TRP A 83 5.64 20.83 7.58
N SER A 84 5.29 21.12 8.84
CA SER A 84 5.77 22.31 9.58
C SER A 84 5.62 23.62 8.80
N GLY A 85 4.45 23.83 8.20
CA GLY A 85 4.13 24.99 7.37
C GLY A 85 4.33 24.78 5.87
N TYR A 86 4.88 23.63 5.46
CA TYR A 86 5.03 23.28 4.05
C TYR A 86 3.87 22.38 3.60
N PRO A 87 2.99 22.88 2.74
CA PRO A 87 1.79 22.10 2.36
C PRO A 87 2.16 20.93 1.43
N VAL A 88 1.61 19.76 1.74
CA VAL A 88 1.58 18.59 0.86
C VAL A 88 0.17 18.46 0.33
N LYS A 89 -0.03 18.80 -0.93
CA LYS A 89 -1.36 18.94 -1.54
C LYS A 89 -2.17 17.66 -1.52
N TYR A 90 -3.48 17.81 -1.44
CA TYR A 90 -4.43 16.71 -1.56
C TYR A 90 -4.15 15.87 -2.80
N ASN A 91 -4.09 14.55 -2.61
CA ASN A 91 -3.91 13.59 -3.70
C ASN A 91 -4.48 12.23 -3.30
N CYS A 92 -5.09 11.54 -4.24
CA CYS A 92 -5.58 10.18 -4.07
C CYS A 92 -4.55 9.19 -4.60
N GLN A 93 -4.12 8.27 -3.75
CA GLN A 93 -3.00 7.36 -4.02
C GLN A 93 -3.48 5.92 -4.15
N LEU A 94 -2.92 5.20 -5.11
CA LEU A 94 -3.01 3.75 -5.13
C LEU A 94 -2.16 3.18 -3.99
N VAL A 95 -2.73 2.27 -3.21
CA VAL A 95 -2.04 1.57 -2.14
C VAL A 95 -1.80 0.13 -2.55
N GLU A 96 -0.59 -0.34 -2.33
CA GLU A 96 -0.20 -1.72 -2.51
C GLU A 96 0.56 -2.20 -1.27
N ALA A 97 0.43 -3.47 -0.93
CA ALA A 97 1.10 -4.06 0.22
C ALA A 97 1.93 -5.27 -0.16
N LEU A 98 3.07 -5.42 0.48
CA LEU A 98 3.89 -6.62 0.46
C LEU A 98 3.74 -7.31 1.82
N GLY A 99 2.80 -8.26 1.87
CA GLY A 99 2.39 -8.85 3.14
C GLY A 99 1.96 -7.77 4.13
N ASP A 100 2.42 -7.88 5.37
CA ASP A 100 2.24 -6.89 6.43
C ASP A 100 3.54 -6.12 6.77
N GLU A 101 4.52 -6.16 5.87
CA GLU A 101 5.86 -5.60 6.10
C GLU A 101 6.07 -4.25 5.42
N ARG A 102 5.54 -4.07 4.22
CA ARG A 102 5.74 -2.87 3.40
C ARG A 102 4.48 -2.44 2.71
N MET A 103 4.36 -1.13 2.51
CA MET A 103 3.30 -0.52 1.73
C MET A 103 3.88 0.45 0.72
N ARG A 104 3.34 0.42 -0.48
CA ARG A 104 3.67 1.38 -1.54
C ARG A 104 2.47 2.27 -1.81
N PHE A 105 2.72 3.56 -1.80
CA PHE A 105 1.74 4.59 -2.14
C PHE A 105 2.18 5.27 -3.43
N THR A 106 1.32 5.26 -4.43
CA THR A 106 1.59 5.85 -5.73
C THR A 106 0.59 6.97 -5.99
N VAL A 107 1.08 8.20 -6.14
CA VAL A 107 0.24 9.38 -6.37
C VAL A 107 -0.51 9.31 -7.70
N ASP A 108 -1.49 10.19 -7.87
CA ASP A 108 -2.31 10.28 -9.08
C ASP A 108 -3.00 8.96 -9.43
N GLN A 109 -3.59 8.32 -8.41
CA GLN A 109 -4.31 7.05 -8.54
C GLN A 109 -3.46 5.93 -9.18
N GLY A 110 -2.15 5.96 -8.98
CA GLY A 110 -1.22 4.97 -9.50
C GLY A 110 -0.43 5.41 -10.73
N ALA A 111 -0.69 6.58 -11.28
CA ALA A 111 -0.03 7.06 -12.49
C ALA A 111 1.25 7.88 -12.24
N GLY A 112 1.50 8.30 -11.00
CA GLY A 112 2.63 9.16 -10.64
C GLY A 112 3.74 8.45 -9.87
N ASP A 113 4.46 9.22 -9.07
CA ASP A 113 5.59 8.72 -8.28
C ASP A 113 5.14 7.87 -7.09
N SER A 114 5.97 6.92 -6.72
CA SER A 114 5.73 6.01 -5.60
C SER A 114 6.67 6.25 -4.44
N ALA A 115 6.16 5.99 -3.23
CA ALA A 115 6.94 5.88 -2.01
C ALA A 115 6.66 4.54 -1.33
N VAL A 116 7.70 3.87 -0.87
CA VAL A 116 7.61 2.59 -0.16
C VAL A 116 7.94 2.81 1.30
N PHE A 117 7.00 2.45 2.15
CA PHE A 117 7.13 2.50 3.60
C PHE A 117 7.32 1.10 4.17
N ARG A 118 8.14 1.02 5.23
CA ARG A 118 8.16 -0.15 6.09
C ARG A 118 7.10 0.03 7.18
N LEU A 119 6.37 -1.05 7.47
CA LEU A 119 5.44 -1.11 8.60
C LEU A 119 6.18 -1.58 9.86
N ARG A 120 6.08 -0.81 10.93
CA ARG A 120 6.69 -1.12 12.23
C ARG A 120 5.69 -1.10 13.37
#